data_c14c52ff86b16fd794e0b2101024bf60
#
_entry.id   c14c52ff86b16fd794e0b2101024bf60
#
_cell.length_a   1.000
_cell.length_b   1.000
_cell.length_c   1.000
_cell.angle_alpha   90.00
_cell.angle_beta   90.00
_cell.angle_gamma   90.00
#
_symmetry.space_group_name_H-M   'P 1'
#
loop_
_entity.id
_entity.type
_entity.pdbx_description
1 polymer ?
#
loop_
_entity_poly.entity_id
_entity_poly.type
_entity_poly.pdbx_seq_one_letter_code
_entity_poly.pdbx_strand_id
1 'polypeptide(L)'
;MGKNFVIRALLFSSLTLLAQQACADAPVETPLVRSNRVLKEVNAQFEQNRRADAPKLDNFPKPEVTASPSELAQQFSKPPVLPIVTATHELMVFVSFSMPPENLQRIVLESEKTGAHIVFRGFKGDKMMEMSKHIANLIGKHRVEVSVNPPAFTQYQVTNVPALVIALPNASEGMDNGCAQATRYVKVTGDVGQDYALDLIERQSPQFASAAQVFNRRIGGGLQ
;
A
#
# COMPACT_ATOMS: atom_id res chain seq x y z
N MET A 1 -32.22 -33.11 -67.46
CA MET A 1 -31.50 -32.74 -66.25
C MET A 1 -31.51 -31.20 -66.14
N GLY A 2 -32.49 -30.55 -65.51
CA GLY A 2 -32.52 -29.09 -65.47
C GLY A 2 -33.63 -28.45 -64.64
N LYS A 3 -34.63 -29.16 -64.17
CA LYS A 3 -35.78 -28.59 -63.44
C LYS A 3 -35.62 -28.57 -61.90
N ASN A 4 -34.71 -29.36 -61.32
CA ASN A 4 -34.59 -29.49 -59.89
C ASN A 4 -33.54 -28.53 -59.30
N PHE A 5 -32.74 -27.85 -60.16
CA PHE A 5 -31.72 -26.88 -59.70
C PHE A 5 -32.33 -25.49 -59.40
N VAL A 6 -33.32 -25.10 -60.14
CA VAL A 6 -34.00 -23.79 -60.00
C VAL A 6 -34.86 -23.73 -58.72
N ILE A 7 -35.50 -24.86 -58.37
CA ILE A 7 -36.38 -24.92 -57.17
C ILE A 7 -35.54 -24.89 -55.88
N ARG A 8 -34.32 -25.47 -55.91
CA ARG A 8 -33.41 -25.43 -54.74
C ARG A 8 -32.83 -24.02 -54.51
N ALA A 9 -32.58 -23.25 -55.55
CA ALA A 9 -32.07 -21.89 -55.42
C ALA A 9 -33.10 -20.91 -54.85
N LEU A 10 -34.40 -21.10 -55.17
CA LEU A 10 -35.50 -20.26 -54.64
C LEU A 10 -35.84 -20.55 -53.18
N LEU A 11 -35.63 -21.76 -52.69
CA LEU A 11 -35.88 -22.12 -51.28
C LEU A 11 -34.77 -21.63 -50.33
N PHE A 12 -33.52 -21.51 -50.81
CA PHE A 12 -32.42 -20.94 -50.05
C PHE A 12 -32.49 -19.41 -49.96
N SER A 13 -33.06 -18.73 -50.96
CA SER A 13 -33.20 -17.28 -50.96
C SER A 13 -34.31 -16.81 -50.00
N SER A 14 -35.35 -17.61 -49.75
CA SER A 14 -36.42 -17.26 -48.78
C SER A 14 -36.05 -17.50 -47.33
N LEU A 15 -35.12 -18.42 -47.06
CA LEU A 15 -34.69 -18.72 -45.68
C LEU A 15 -33.69 -17.69 -45.14
N THR A 16 -32.89 -17.06 -46.00
CA THR A 16 -31.96 -15.98 -45.56
C THR A 16 -32.66 -14.65 -45.30
N LEU A 17 -33.85 -14.42 -45.90
CA LEU A 17 -34.60 -13.17 -45.66
C LEU A 17 -35.36 -13.17 -44.35
N LEU A 18 -35.74 -14.34 -43.80
CA LEU A 18 -36.40 -14.42 -42.49
C LEU A 18 -35.40 -14.26 -41.29
N ALA A 19 -34.14 -14.54 -41.51
CA ALA A 19 -33.13 -14.42 -40.44
C ALA A 19 -32.68 -12.97 -40.21
N GLN A 20 -32.92 -12.05 -41.12
CA GLN A 20 -32.54 -10.64 -41.01
C GLN A 20 -33.57 -9.74 -40.33
N GLN A 21 -34.81 -10.20 -40.13
CA GLN A 21 -35.86 -9.41 -39.46
C GLN A 21 -35.88 -9.59 -37.93
N ALA A 22 -35.15 -10.54 -37.37
CA ALA A 22 -35.14 -10.80 -35.94
C ALA A 22 -34.16 -9.92 -35.12
N CYS A 23 -33.36 -9.08 -35.78
CA CYS A 23 -32.38 -8.21 -35.08
C CYS A 23 -32.75 -6.72 -35.03
N ALA A 24 -33.96 -6.30 -35.47
CA ALA A 24 -34.29 -4.89 -35.67
C ALA A 24 -35.13 -4.24 -34.56
N ASP A 25 -35.63 -4.98 -33.57
CA ASP A 25 -36.55 -4.45 -32.54
C ASP A 25 -36.11 -4.68 -31.10
N ALA A 26 -34.82 -4.57 -30.79
CA ALA A 26 -34.42 -4.34 -29.41
C ALA A 26 -34.51 -2.84 -29.14
N PRO A 27 -35.41 -2.38 -28.24
CA PRO A 27 -35.51 -0.98 -27.92
C PRO A 27 -34.14 -0.49 -27.44
N VAL A 28 -33.59 0.52 -28.11
CA VAL A 28 -32.34 1.15 -27.72
C VAL A 28 -32.55 1.82 -26.38
N GLU A 29 -32.28 1.11 -25.31
CA GLU A 29 -32.36 1.67 -23.97
C GLU A 29 -31.32 2.79 -23.83
N THR A 30 -31.82 3.97 -23.46
CA THR A 30 -30.96 5.10 -23.16
C THR A 30 -30.02 4.73 -21.97
N PRO A 31 -28.81 5.26 -21.91
CA PRO A 31 -27.87 4.98 -20.81
C PRO A 31 -28.47 5.21 -19.42
N LEU A 32 -29.36 6.17 -19.28
CA LEU A 32 -30.09 6.49 -18.03
C LEU A 32 -31.08 5.38 -17.63
N VAL A 33 -31.82 4.84 -18.60
CA VAL A 33 -32.79 3.75 -18.34
C VAL A 33 -32.06 2.48 -17.92
N ARG A 34 -30.93 2.16 -18.58
CA ARG A 34 -30.08 1.02 -18.21
C ARG A 34 -29.50 1.20 -16.81
N SER A 35 -28.98 2.38 -16.48
CA SER A 35 -28.43 2.69 -15.16
C SER A 35 -29.48 2.53 -14.05
N ASN A 36 -30.69 3.05 -14.25
CA ASN A 36 -31.78 2.95 -13.28
C ASN A 36 -32.24 1.49 -13.08
N ARG A 37 -32.25 0.68 -14.15
CA ARG A 37 -32.57 -0.74 -14.05
C ARG A 37 -31.55 -1.49 -13.22
N VAL A 38 -30.26 -1.29 -13.51
CA VAL A 38 -29.16 -1.94 -12.75
C VAL A 38 -29.19 -1.53 -11.28
N LEU A 39 -29.42 -0.24 -10.98
CA LEU A 39 -29.57 0.22 -9.60
C LEU A 39 -30.73 -0.44 -8.88
N LYS A 40 -31.87 -0.63 -9.57
CA LYS A 40 -33.05 -1.29 -9.00
C LYS A 40 -32.77 -2.77 -8.71
N GLU A 41 -32.08 -3.47 -9.62
CA GLU A 41 -31.70 -4.89 -9.43
C GLU A 41 -30.69 -5.04 -8.29
N VAL A 42 -29.66 -4.18 -8.23
CA VAL A 42 -28.65 -4.20 -7.15
C VAL A 42 -29.33 -3.92 -5.80
N ASN A 43 -30.21 -2.92 -5.71
CA ASN A 43 -30.94 -2.64 -4.48
C ASN A 43 -31.86 -3.80 -4.06
N ALA A 44 -32.52 -4.44 -5.00
CA ALA A 44 -33.36 -5.61 -4.71
C ALA A 44 -32.54 -6.80 -4.17
N GLN A 45 -31.37 -7.06 -4.76
CA GLN A 45 -30.43 -8.08 -4.23
C GLN A 45 -29.88 -7.70 -2.85
N PHE A 46 -29.58 -6.43 -2.64
CA PHE A 46 -29.09 -5.96 -1.34
C PHE A 46 -30.14 -6.13 -0.24
N GLU A 47 -31.41 -5.83 -0.53
CA GLU A 47 -32.51 -6.03 0.42
C GLU A 47 -32.80 -7.51 0.67
N GLN A 48 -32.66 -8.38 -0.34
CA GLN A 48 -32.79 -9.83 -0.16
C GLN A 48 -31.68 -10.39 0.72
N ASN A 49 -30.42 -10.02 0.48
CA ASN A 49 -29.28 -10.45 1.28
C ASN A 49 -29.35 -9.91 2.71
N ARG A 50 -29.84 -8.68 2.89
CA ARG A 50 -30.04 -8.06 4.20
C ARG A 50 -31.09 -8.77 5.05
N ARG A 51 -32.10 -9.38 4.43
CA ARG A 51 -33.15 -10.14 5.13
C ARG A 51 -32.74 -11.58 5.44
N ALA A 52 -31.85 -12.15 4.64
CA ALA A 52 -31.46 -13.56 4.77
C ALA A 52 -30.43 -13.81 5.88
N ASP A 53 -29.54 -12.84 6.19
CA ASP A 53 -28.36 -13.05 7.02
C ASP A 53 -28.23 -12.09 8.22
N ALA A 54 -29.30 -11.48 8.66
CA ALA A 54 -29.23 -10.75 9.94
C ALA A 54 -29.04 -11.76 11.07
N PRO A 55 -27.86 -11.89 11.69
CA PRO A 55 -27.65 -12.80 12.81
C PRO A 55 -28.60 -12.38 13.93
N LYS A 56 -29.41 -13.34 14.43
CA LYS A 56 -30.28 -13.07 15.57
C LYS A 56 -29.41 -12.70 16.75
N LEU A 57 -29.60 -11.52 17.31
CA LEU A 57 -28.81 -10.99 18.44
C LEU A 57 -28.82 -11.93 19.64
N ASP A 58 -29.82 -12.80 19.74
CA ASP A 58 -29.98 -13.75 20.84
C ASP A 58 -28.93 -14.88 20.86
N ASN A 59 -28.21 -15.08 19.75
CA ASN A 59 -27.17 -16.11 19.62
C ASN A 59 -25.76 -15.63 19.94
N PHE A 60 -25.56 -14.35 20.30
CA PHE A 60 -24.27 -13.89 20.79
C PHE A 60 -24.11 -14.25 22.25
N PRO A 61 -22.97 -14.84 22.65
CA PRO A 61 -22.68 -15.04 24.07
C PRO A 61 -22.73 -13.67 24.75
N LYS A 62 -23.60 -13.53 25.74
CA LYS A 62 -23.67 -12.31 26.55
C LYS A 62 -22.31 -12.18 27.23
N PRO A 63 -21.57 -11.07 27.03
CA PRO A 63 -20.34 -10.87 27.77
C PRO A 63 -20.68 -10.86 29.27
N GLU A 64 -20.07 -11.74 30.03
CA GLU A 64 -20.09 -11.63 31.49
C GLU A 64 -19.34 -10.36 31.85
N VAL A 65 -20.08 -9.30 32.14
CA VAL A 65 -19.52 -8.04 32.59
C VAL A 65 -19.11 -8.25 34.04
N THR A 66 -17.90 -8.75 34.26
CA THR A 66 -17.30 -8.98 35.59
C THR A 66 -16.83 -7.67 36.24
N ALA A 67 -16.81 -6.56 35.52
CA ALA A 67 -16.43 -5.26 36.06
C ALA A 67 -17.54 -4.23 35.84
N SER A 68 -17.82 -3.43 36.85
CA SER A 68 -18.79 -2.33 36.74
C SER A 68 -18.23 -1.25 35.80
N PRO A 69 -19.09 -0.50 35.08
CA PRO A 69 -18.64 0.61 34.23
C PRO A 69 -17.74 1.61 34.92
N SER A 70 -17.92 1.79 36.24
CA SER A 70 -17.11 2.67 37.11
C SER A 70 -15.71 2.10 37.34
N GLU A 71 -15.56 0.79 37.51
CA GLU A 71 -14.26 0.14 37.65
C GLU A 71 -13.48 0.14 36.34
N LEU A 72 -14.15 -0.09 35.20
CA LEU A 72 -13.56 0.09 33.87
C LEU A 72 -13.12 1.54 33.67
N ALA A 73 -13.95 2.52 33.98
CA ALA A 73 -13.59 3.93 33.88
C ALA A 73 -12.39 4.30 34.76
N GLN A 74 -12.24 3.71 35.95
CA GLN A 74 -11.08 3.92 36.81
C GLN A 74 -9.82 3.20 36.30
N GLN A 75 -9.93 2.06 35.62
CA GLN A 75 -8.81 1.40 34.94
C GLN A 75 -8.30 2.21 33.74
N PHE A 76 -9.19 2.87 33.04
CA PHE A 76 -8.85 3.73 31.90
C PHE A 76 -8.58 5.19 32.27
N SER A 77 -8.91 5.63 33.48
CA SER A 77 -8.62 6.98 33.99
C SER A 77 -7.17 7.16 34.45
N LYS A 78 -6.42 6.06 34.71
CA LYS A 78 -4.98 6.15 34.67
C LYS A 78 -4.57 6.20 33.21
N PRO A 79 -4.06 7.35 32.69
CA PRO A 79 -3.46 7.32 31.36
C PRO A 79 -2.48 6.16 31.41
N PRO A 80 -2.50 5.25 30.39
CA PRO A 80 -1.45 4.27 30.29
C PRO A 80 -0.19 5.10 30.37
N VAL A 81 0.71 4.77 31.32
CA VAL A 81 2.08 5.25 31.26
C VAL A 81 2.60 4.56 30.01
N LEU A 82 2.20 5.12 28.85
CA LEU A 82 2.88 4.82 27.61
C LEU A 82 4.33 5.08 27.97
N PRO A 83 5.23 4.09 27.80
CA PRO A 83 6.65 4.40 27.92
C PRO A 83 6.77 5.68 27.13
N ILE A 84 7.35 6.72 27.75
CA ILE A 84 7.67 7.95 27.04
C ILE A 84 8.38 7.46 25.80
N VAL A 85 7.64 7.38 24.70
CA VAL A 85 8.23 7.10 23.40
C VAL A 85 9.04 8.35 23.20
N THR A 86 10.26 8.30 23.73
CA THR A 86 11.27 9.30 23.40
C THR A 86 11.20 9.38 21.91
N ALA A 87 10.72 10.53 21.44
CA ALA A 87 10.42 10.80 20.07
C ALA A 87 11.57 10.25 19.21
N THR A 88 11.43 8.99 18.80
CA THR A 88 12.49 8.26 18.14
C THR A 88 12.52 8.75 16.72
N HIS A 89 13.62 9.37 16.36
CA HIS A 89 13.89 9.73 14.97
C HIS A 89 13.72 8.49 14.11
N GLU A 90 13.08 8.63 12.99
CA GLU A 90 12.90 7.57 12.02
C GLU A 90 14.04 7.63 10.99
N LEU A 91 14.74 6.51 10.84
CA LEU A 91 15.78 6.34 9.82
C LEU A 91 15.20 5.57 8.65
N MET A 92 15.19 6.18 7.47
CA MET A 92 14.67 5.60 6.25
C MET A 92 15.73 5.58 5.16
N VAL A 93 15.75 4.51 4.36
CA VAL A 93 16.58 4.41 3.16
C VAL A 93 15.68 4.22 1.94
N PHE A 94 15.68 5.19 1.07
CA PHE A 94 14.89 5.19 -0.16
C PHE A 94 15.66 4.49 -1.28
N VAL A 95 15.03 3.51 -1.90
CA VAL A 95 15.64 2.65 -2.92
C VAL A 95 14.71 2.38 -4.10
N SER A 96 15.26 1.84 -5.18
CA SER A 96 14.51 1.39 -6.34
C SER A 96 15.07 0.06 -6.86
N PHE A 97 14.23 -0.78 -7.44
CA PHE A 97 14.68 -2.01 -8.12
C PHE A 97 15.46 -1.77 -9.41
N SER A 98 15.57 -0.51 -9.87
CA SER A 98 16.46 -0.13 -10.97
C SER A 98 17.93 -0.06 -10.56
N MET A 99 18.21 -0.08 -9.25
CA MET A 99 19.57 -0.10 -8.72
C MET A 99 20.24 -1.47 -8.93
N PRO A 100 21.59 -1.52 -9.00
CA PRO A 100 22.32 -2.76 -9.03
C PRO A 100 21.99 -3.65 -7.81
N PRO A 101 21.86 -4.98 -7.99
CA PRO A 101 21.49 -5.89 -6.91
C PRO A 101 22.50 -5.88 -5.76
N GLU A 102 23.78 -5.69 -6.04
CA GLU A 102 24.85 -5.61 -5.03
C GLU A 102 24.63 -4.42 -4.08
N ASN A 103 24.21 -3.28 -4.62
CA ASN A 103 23.94 -2.09 -3.83
C ASN A 103 22.70 -2.29 -2.94
N LEU A 104 21.66 -2.94 -3.47
CA LEU A 104 20.47 -3.28 -2.69
C LEU A 104 20.80 -4.26 -1.55
N GLN A 105 21.63 -5.28 -1.81
CA GLN A 105 22.05 -6.23 -0.80
C GLN A 105 22.89 -5.54 0.31
N ARG A 106 23.82 -4.67 -0.07
CA ARG A 106 24.58 -3.85 0.89
C ARG A 106 23.66 -3.03 1.77
N ILE A 107 22.67 -2.33 1.18
CA ILE A 107 21.71 -1.52 1.91
C ILE A 107 20.90 -2.38 2.89
N VAL A 108 20.48 -3.58 2.50
CA VAL A 108 19.76 -4.51 3.40
C VAL A 108 20.64 -4.89 4.61
N LEU A 109 21.91 -5.23 4.39
CA LEU A 109 22.85 -5.59 5.47
C LEU A 109 23.11 -4.42 6.42
N GLU A 110 23.28 -3.22 5.89
CA GLU A 110 23.47 -2.00 6.69
C GLU A 110 22.20 -1.64 7.45
N SER A 111 21.02 -1.77 6.81
CA SER A 111 19.71 -1.48 7.41
C SER A 111 19.35 -2.45 8.54
N GLU A 112 19.76 -3.72 8.45
CA GLU A 112 19.61 -4.67 9.55
C GLU A 112 20.35 -4.22 10.81
N LYS A 113 21.54 -3.65 10.65
CA LYS A 113 22.34 -3.14 11.77
C LYS A 113 21.81 -1.84 12.34
N THR A 114 21.48 -0.89 11.48
CA THR A 114 20.98 0.43 11.90
C THR A 114 19.56 0.41 12.42
N GLY A 115 18.75 -0.57 11.97
CA GLY A 115 17.29 -0.58 12.13
C GLY A 115 16.62 0.39 11.17
N ALA A 116 17.24 0.71 10.05
CA ALA A 116 16.65 1.60 9.05
C ALA A 116 15.51 0.91 8.30
N HIS A 117 14.45 1.66 8.06
CA HIS A 117 13.31 1.26 7.26
C HIS A 117 13.61 1.47 5.76
N ILE A 118 13.53 0.42 4.95
CA ILE A 118 13.75 0.50 3.51
C ILE A 118 12.43 0.86 2.81
N VAL A 119 12.46 1.93 2.01
CA VAL A 119 11.29 2.46 1.31
C VAL A 119 11.49 2.36 -0.20
N PHE A 120 10.63 1.59 -0.86
CA PHE A 120 10.60 1.50 -2.31
C PHE A 120 9.63 2.50 -2.93
N ARG A 121 10.01 3.08 -4.08
CA ARG A 121 9.19 4.05 -4.81
C ARG A 121 7.95 3.45 -5.43
N GLY A 122 7.99 2.20 -5.84
CA GLY A 122 6.91 1.56 -6.56
C GLY A 122 7.16 0.09 -6.82
N PHE A 123 6.26 -0.51 -7.58
CA PHE A 123 6.31 -1.93 -7.88
C PHE A 123 7.27 -2.24 -9.03
N LYS A 124 7.88 -3.41 -8.97
CA LYS A 124 8.57 -4.03 -10.10
C LYS A 124 7.58 -5.01 -10.76
N GLY A 125 7.13 -4.70 -11.98
CA GLY A 125 6.09 -5.47 -12.67
C GLY A 125 4.66 -5.02 -12.29
N ASP A 126 3.67 -5.66 -12.92
CA ASP A 126 2.25 -5.26 -12.81
C ASP A 126 1.50 -5.95 -11.66
N LYS A 127 2.16 -6.89 -10.96
CA LYS A 127 1.51 -7.73 -9.94
C LYS A 127 2.18 -7.58 -8.57
N MET A 128 1.36 -7.31 -7.57
CA MET A 128 1.81 -7.22 -6.17
C MET A 128 2.51 -8.51 -5.70
N MET A 129 2.08 -9.67 -6.17
CA MET A 129 2.68 -10.96 -5.83
C MET A 129 4.14 -11.09 -6.32
N GLU A 130 4.46 -10.54 -7.49
CA GLU A 130 5.83 -10.52 -8.03
C GLU A 130 6.71 -9.61 -7.20
N MET A 131 6.19 -8.45 -6.82
CA MET A 131 6.88 -7.53 -5.92
C MET A 131 7.23 -8.17 -4.59
N SER A 132 6.28 -8.85 -3.94
CA SER A 132 6.50 -9.54 -2.68
C SER A 132 7.59 -10.59 -2.79
N LYS A 133 7.66 -11.35 -3.89
CA LYS A 133 8.72 -12.32 -4.15
C LYS A 133 10.09 -11.64 -4.31
N HIS A 134 10.15 -10.53 -5.04
CA HIS A 134 11.39 -9.78 -5.20
C HIS A 134 11.90 -9.22 -3.87
N ILE A 135 11.02 -8.67 -3.04
CA ILE A 135 11.37 -8.20 -1.70
C ILE A 135 11.84 -9.37 -0.84
N ALA A 136 11.10 -10.48 -0.81
CA ALA A 136 11.46 -11.65 -0.04
C ALA A 136 12.83 -12.22 -0.43
N ASN A 137 13.12 -12.29 -1.72
CA ASN A 137 14.42 -12.72 -2.23
C ASN A 137 15.55 -11.75 -1.87
N LEU A 138 15.28 -10.44 -1.89
CA LEU A 138 16.25 -9.41 -1.53
C LEU A 138 16.59 -9.45 -0.03
N ILE A 139 15.57 -9.53 0.82
CA ILE A 139 15.73 -9.56 2.27
C ILE A 139 16.35 -10.90 2.73
N GLY A 140 15.93 -12.01 2.11
CA GLY A 140 16.40 -13.35 2.50
C GLY A 140 16.13 -13.65 3.97
N LYS A 141 17.20 -13.80 4.78
CA LYS A 141 17.14 -14.09 6.22
C LYS A 141 17.29 -12.85 7.11
N HIS A 142 17.52 -11.68 6.52
CA HIS A 142 17.77 -10.45 7.26
C HIS A 142 16.49 -9.88 7.86
N ARG A 143 16.60 -9.28 9.05
CA ARG A 143 15.49 -8.65 9.76
C ARG A 143 15.44 -7.16 9.45
N VAL A 144 14.81 -6.82 8.34
CA VAL A 144 14.70 -5.43 7.87
C VAL A 144 13.23 -5.11 7.59
N GLU A 145 12.80 -3.95 8.02
CA GLU A 145 11.48 -3.44 7.68
C GLU A 145 11.50 -2.84 6.28
N VAL A 146 10.55 -3.25 5.43
CA VAL A 146 10.45 -2.79 4.05
C VAL A 146 9.03 -2.38 3.73
N SER A 147 8.88 -1.23 3.11
CA SER A 147 7.60 -0.76 2.59
C SER A 147 7.70 -0.27 1.15
N VAL A 148 6.54 -0.21 0.49
CA VAL A 148 6.38 0.45 -0.80
C VAL A 148 5.52 1.68 -0.56
N ASN A 149 6.15 2.85 -0.59
CA ASN A 149 5.49 4.11 -0.26
C ASN A 149 5.87 5.21 -1.25
N PRO A 150 5.21 5.28 -2.43
CA PRO A 150 5.48 6.33 -3.41
C PRO A 150 5.28 7.76 -2.88
N PRO A 151 4.24 8.06 -2.08
CA PRO A 151 4.04 9.36 -1.46
C PRO A 151 5.23 9.84 -0.62
N ALA A 152 5.92 8.95 0.09
CA ALA A 152 7.08 9.30 0.90
C ALA A 152 8.22 9.93 0.07
N PHE A 153 8.40 9.49 -1.18
CA PHE A 153 9.39 10.11 -2.08
C PHE A 153 9.09 11.58 -2.36
N THR A 154 7.83 11.93 -2.50
CA THR A 154 7.40 13.33 -2.69
C THR A 154 7.51 14.08 -1.38
N GLN A 155 7.10 13.50 -0.27
CA GLN A 155 7.11 14.07 1.06
C GLN A 155 8.52 14.49 1.50
N TYR A 156 9.52 13.62 1.28
CA TYR A 156 10.93 13.87 1.61
C TYR A 156 11.74 14.39 0.41
N GLN A 157 11.06 14.77 -0.68
CA GLN A 157 11.69 15.32 -1.90
C GLN A 157 12.82 14.44 -2.44
N VAL A 158 12.64 13.11 -2.44
CA VAL A 158 13.62 12.16 -2.94
C VAL A 158 13.45 12.01 -4.44
N THR A 159 14.38 12.63 -5.19
CA THR A 159 14.44 12.56 -6.66
C THR A 159 15.36 11.45 -7.15
N ASN A 160 16.45 11.23 -6.43
CA ASN A 160 17.49 10.25 -6.78
C ASN A 160 17.63 9.21 -5.66
N VAL A 161 17.96 7.97 -6.04
CA VAL A 161 18.20 6.86 -5.12
C VAL A 161 19.60 6.27 -5.33
N PRO A 162 20.23 5.74 -4.27
CA PRO A 162 19.73 5.67 -2.91
C PRO A 162 19.75 7.01 -2.19
N ALA A 163 18.85 7.18 -1.22
CA ALA A 163 18.84 8.34 -0.35
C ALA A 163 18.54 7.91 1.09
N LEU A 164 19.37 8.36 2.02
CA LEU A 164 19.17 8.16 3.45
C LEU A 164 18.51 9.39 4.05
N VAL A 165 17.45 9.18 4.84
CA VAL A 165 16.67 10.26 5.48
C VAL A 165 16.55 9.96 6.97
N ILE A 166 16.86 10.96 7.80
CA ILE A 166 16.45 10.97 9.21
C ILE A 166 15.33 11.98 9.37
N ALA A 167 14.17 11.53 9.82
CA ALA A 167 13.02 12.37 10.09
C ALA A 167 12.79 12.51 11.60
N LEU A 168 12.38 13.68 12.05
CA LEU A 168 11.87 13.88 13.39
C LEU A 168 10.49 13.20 13.50
N PRO A 169 10.12 12.73 14.71
CA PRO A 169 8.77 12.24 14.93
C PRO A 169 7.78 13.34 14.57
N ASN A 170 6.67 12.96 13.96
CA ASN A 170 5.64 13.86 13.47
C ASN A 170 6.09 14.76 12.27
N ALA A 171 7.18 14.41 11.59
CA ALA A 171 7.56 15.11 10.35
C ALA A 171 6.47 14.99 9.26
N SER A 172 5.58 14.01 9.39
CA SER A 172 4.46 13.74 8.48
C SER A 172 3.12 14.34 8.94
N GLU A 173 3.04 14.97 10.11
CA GLU A 173 1.80 15.55 10.65
C GLU A 173 1.43 16.90 10.02
N GLY A 174 1.57 17.06 8.74
CA GLY A 174 1.15 18.24 7.99
C GLY A 174 0.34 17.86 6.77
N MET A 175 -0.59 16.90 6.89
CA MET A 175 -1.45 16.53 5.79
C MET A 175 -2.54 17.57 5.54
N ASP A 176 -2.17 18.69 4.93
CA ASP A 176 -3.11 19.49 4.16
C ASP A 176 -3.06 18.99 2.70
N ASN A 177 -4.17 18.40 2.24
CA ASN A 177 -4.44 18.04 0.83
C ASN A 177 -3.52 17.01 0.15
N GLY A 178 -3.03 16.00 0.86
CA GLY A 178 -2.39 14.81 0.24
C GLY A 178 -0.99 15.03 -0.34
N CYS A 179 -0.41 16.23 -0.23
CA CYS A 179 0.93 16.59 -0.72
C CYS A 179 1.77 17.27 0.37
N ALA A 180 1.64 16.87 1.63
CA ALA A 180 2.44 17.45 2.69
C ALA A 180 3.93 17.15 2.48
N GLN A 181 4.72 18.20 2.40
CA GLN A 181 6.18 18.09 2.46
C GLN A 181 6.57 17.94 3.94
N ALA A 182 7.44 16.98 4.24
CA ALA A 182 8.04 16.89 5.55
C ALA A 182 8.92 18.13 5.78
N THR A 183 8.70 18.84 6.86
CA THR A 183 9.46 20.09 7.16
C THR A 183 10.63 19.84 8.10
N ARG A 184 10.71 18.66 8.69
CA ARG A 184 11.67 18.35 9.76
C ARG A 184 12.42 17.06 9.48
N TYR A 185 13.29 17.08 8.47
CA TYR A 185 14.13 15.94 8.10
C TYR A 185 15.48 16.41 7.56
N VAL A 186 16.44 15.50 7.55
CA VAL A 186 17.72 15.64 6.85
C VAL A 186 17.88 14.50 5.86
N LYS A 187 18.48 14.78 4.71
CA LYS A 187 18.63 13.80 3.63
C LYS A 187 20.06 13.81 3.09
N VAL A 188 20.61 12.61 2.90
CA VAL A 188 21.85 12.38 2.15
C VAL A 188 21.53 11.53 0.92
N THR A 189 21.90 12.01 -0.26
CA THR A 189 21.62 11.32 -1.53
C THR A 189 22.93 10.87 -2.17
N GLY A 190 22.98 9.64 -2.63
CA GLY A 190 24.16 9.07 -3.28
C GLY A 190 24.41 7.64 -2.83
N ASP A 191 25.15 6.89 -3.63
CA ASP A 191 25.54 5.51 -3.33
C ASP A 191 26.73 5.47 -2.37
N VAL A 192 26.45 5.78 -1.11
CA VAL A 192 27.41 5.77 0.00
C VAL A 192 26.95 4.80 1.08
N GLY A 193 27.86 4.34 1.92
CA GLY A 193 27.52 3.52 3.09
C GLY A 193 26.67 4.33 4.09
N GLN A 194 25.81 3.65 4.83
CA GLN A 194 24.99 4.30 5.85
C GLN A 194 25.85 4.92 6.96
N ASP A 195 26.98 4.31 7.30
CA ASP A 195 27.96 4.83 8.25
C ASP A 195 28.48 6.20 7.82
N TYR A 196 28.91 6.31 6.57
CA TYR A 196 29.39 7.59 6.01
C TYR A 196 28.27 8.65 5.98
N ALA A 197 27.07 8.28 5.54
CA ALA A 197 25.94 9.19 5.48
C ALA A 197 25.53 9.70 6.88
N LEU A 198 25.55 8.82 7.88
CA LEU A 198 25.26 9.18 9.28
C LEU A 198 26.32 10.10 9.87
N ASP A 199 27.61 9.80 9.62
CA ASP A 199 28.73 10.64 10.05
C ASP A 199 28.68 12.05 9.40
N LEU A 200 28.27 12.11 8.13
CA LEU A 200 28.05 13.38 7.44
C LEU A 200 26.93 14.21 8.08
N ILE A 201 25.80 13.55 8.41
CA ILE A 201 24.66 14.19 9.08
C ILE A 201 25.07 14.69 10.46
N GLU A 202 25.80 13.89 11.24
CA GLU A 202 26.29 14.26 12.56
C GLU A 202 27.10 15.55 12.52
N ARG A 203 27.99 15.68 11.54
CA ARG A 203 28.86 16.87 11.39
C ARG A 203 28.16 18.08 10.83
N GLN A 204 27.20 17.91 9.91
CA GLN A 204 26.62 19.03 9.18
C GLN A 204 25.24 19.47 9.69
N SER A 205 24.56 18.66 10.48
CA SER A 205 23.19 18.89 10.92
C SER A 205 23.06 18.78 12.44
N PRO A 206 23.39 19.83 13.22
CA PRO A 206 23.40 19.77 14.69
C PRO A 206 22.09 19.26 15.31
N GLN A 207 20.95 19.60 14.71
CA GLN A 207 19.64 19.18 15.19
C GLN A 207 19.39 17.66 15.03
N PHE A 208 20.12 16.98 14.15
CA PHE A 208 20.04 15.54 13.90
C PHE A 208 21.27 14.77 14.39
N ALA A 209 22.30 15.48 14.90
CA ALA A 209 23.56 14.88 15.30
C ALA A 209 23.39 13.76 16.33
N SER A 210 22.58 13.97 17.36
CA SER A 210 22.33 12.97 18.40
C SER A 210 21.65 11.71 17.83
N ALA A 211 20.70 11.89 16.91
CA ALA A 211 20.03 10.77 16.24
C ALA A 211 21.00 9.99 15.33
N ALA A 212 21.77 10.71 14.54
CA ALA A 212 22.78 10.11 13.66
C ALA A 212 23.82 9.29 14.45
N GLN A 213 24.29 9.80 15.60
CA GLN A 213 25.17 9.05 16.50
C GLN A 213 24.55 7.75 17.02
N VAL A 214 23.27 7.78 17.39
CA VAL A 214 22.57 6.58 17.87
C VAL A 214 22.52 5.50 16.80
N PHE A 215 22.21 5.86 15.56
CA PHE A 215 22.17 4.92 14.46
C PHE A 215 23.58 4.46 14.05
N ASN A 216 24.56 5.36 14.04
CA ASN A 216 25.93 5.03 13.67
C ASN A 216 26.58 4.03 14.66
N ARG A 217 26.32 4.21 15.97
CA ARG A 217 26.77 3.25 16.99
C ARG A 217 26.25 1.83 16.78
N ARG A 218 25.05 1.67 16.21
CA ARG A 218 24.48 0.35 15.90
C ARG A 218 25.24 -0.35 14.76
N ILE A 219 25.82 0.39 13.81
CA ILE A 219 26.67 -0.17 12.75
C ILE A 219 27.98 -0.67 13.33
N GLY A 220 28.63 0.13 14.18
CA GLY A 220 29.92 -0.22 14.81
C GLY A 220 29.82 -1.21 15.98
N GLY A 221 28.65 -1.29 16.62
CA GLY A 221 28.42 -2.12 17.81
C GLY A 221 27.73 -3.47 17.53
N GLY A 222 27.58 -3.83 16.27
CA GLY A 222 27.04 -5.14 15.90
C GLY A 222 27.98 -6.27 16.28
N LEU A 223 27.62 -7.01 17.34
CA LEU A 223 28.20 -8.22 17.92
C LEU A 223 28.84 -7.98 19.30
N GLN A 224 28.03 -7.81 20.30
CA GLN A 224 28.30 -8.37 21.64
C GLN A 224 27.11 -9.21 22.05
#